data_6602ee0f45b8c3f3743e7bb20cc4ff1f
#
_entry.id   6602ee0f45b8c3f3743e7bb20cc4ff1f
#
_cell.length_a   1.000
_cell.length_b   1.000
_cell.length_c   1.000
_cell.angle_alpha   90.00
_cell.angle_beta   90.00
_cell.angle_gamma   90.00
#
_symmetry.space_group_name_H-M   'P 1'
#
loop_
_entity.id
_entity.type
_entity.pdbx_description
1 polymer ?
#
loop_
_entity_poly.entity_id
_entity_poly.type
_entity_poly.pdbx_seq_one_letter_code
_entity_poly.pdbx_strand_id
1 'polypeptide(L)'
;MFAIIGGALCITIGFIGALNFLNTVMTSMLARQKELAILQAVGMTGKQVRKMLVFEGLLYTVGALTISFIIALVMMPLSNNVFEKMFWFYSNSFSFLPIILMLPIFIILGVLLPIIMYKQFQKKSVVERLTAVEY
;
A
#
# COMPACT_ATOMS: atom_id res chain seq x y z
N MET A 1 -15.12 -8.59 -24.81
CA MET A 1 -16.07 -8.40 -23.71
C MET A 1 -15.54 -8.89 -22.37
N PHE A 2 -15.08 -10.14 -22.25
CA PHE A 2 -14.49 -10.67 -20.99
C PHE A 2 -13.30 -9.88 -20.45
N ALA A 3 -12.40 -9.39 -21.32
CA ALA A 3 -11.24 -8.59 -20.91
C ALA A 3 -11.64 -7.24 -20.30
N ILE A 4 -12.72 -6.62 -20.77
CA ILE A 4 -13.22 -5.34 -20.24
C ILE A 4 -13.83 -5.55 -18.86
N ILE A 5 -14.63 -6.60 -18.69
CA ILE A 5 -15.25 -6.93 -17.39
C ILE A 5 -14.17 -7.32 -16.39
N GLY A 6 -13.23 -8.19 -16.77
CA GLY A 6 -12.11 -8.58 -15.92
C GLY A 6 -11.21 -7.39 -15.55
N GLY A 7 -10.92 -6.51 -16.50
CA GLY A 7 -10.16 -5.29 -16.26
C GLY A 7 -10.86 -4.33 -15.29
N ALA A 8 -12.17 -4.14 -15.43
CA ALA A 8 -12.94 -3.31 -14.52
C ALA A 8 -12.95 -3.88 -13.10
N LEU A 9 -13.11 -5.19 -12.94
CA LEU A 9 -13.02 -5.85 -11.63
C LEU A 9 -11.62 -5.69 -11.01
N CYS A 10 -10.56 -5.89 -11.79
CA CYS A 10 -9.19 -5.71 -11.30
C CYS A 10 -8.93 -4.27 -10.82
N ILE A 11 -9.40 -3.27 -11.56
CA ILE A 11 -9.26 -1.85 -11.17
C ILE A 11 -10.04 -1.58 -9.87
N THR A 12 -11.26 -2.09 -9.76
CA THR A 12 -12.09 -1.91 -8.56
C THR A 12 -11.43 -2.55 -7.33
N ILE A 13 -10.96 -3.79 -7.44
CA ILE A 13 -10.26 -4.49 -6.36
C ILE A 13 -8.95 -3.78 -6.00
N GLY A 14 -8.21 -3.31 -7.00
CA GLY A 14 -6.98 -2.53 -6.80
C GLY A 14 -7.25 -1.23 -6.05
N PHE A 15 -8.34 -0.54 -6.37
CA PHE A 15 -8.76 0.68 -5.68
C PHE A 15 -9.15 0.41 -4.21
N ILE A 16 -9.91 -0.64 -3.96
CA ILE A 16 -10.26 -1.08 -2.59
C ILE A 16 -8.99 -1.43 -1.81
N GLY A 17 -8.04 -2.13 -2.44
CA GLY A 17 -6.74 -2.45 -1.83
C GLY A 17 -5.93 -1.21 -1.47
N ALA A 18 -5.91 -0.20 -2.34
CA ALA A 18 -5.26 1.08 -2.08
C ALA A 18 -5.91 1.83 -0.90
N LEU A 19 -7.24 1.87 -0.83
CA LEU A 19 -7.96 2.46 0.30
C LEU A 19 -7.69 1.72 1.62
N ASN A 20 -7.65 0.39 1.60
CA ASN A 20 -7.29 -0.41 2.78
C ASN A 20 -5.86 -0.13 3.24
N PHE A 21 -4.92 -0.01 2.30
CA PHE A 21 -3.54 0.34 2.63
C PHE A 21 -3.45 1.73 3.27
N LEU A 22 -4.15 2.72 2.72
CA LEU A 22 -4.28 4.06 3.30
C LEU A 22 -4.79 4.00 4.75
N ASN A 23 -5.88 3.28 4.98
CA ASN A 23 -6.47 3.14 6.30
C ASN A 23 -5.52 2.46 7.30
N THR A 24 -4.80 1.44 6.86
CA THR A 24 -3.81 0.72 7.69
C THR A 24 -2.66 1.64 8.09
N VAL A 25 -2.11 2.41 7.15
CA VAL A 25 -1.03 3.37 7.44
C VAL A 25 -1.51 4.47 8.39
N MET A 26 -2.72 5.01 8.19
CA MET A 26 -3.32 5.99 9.08
C MET A 26 -3.48 5.45 10.51
N THR A 27 -4.07 4.28 10.65
CA THR A 27 -4.33 3.65 11.96
C THR A 27 -3.03 3.32 12.68
N SER A 28 -2.02 2.81 11.96
CA SER A 28 -0.70 2.53 12.52
C SER A 28 -0.04 3.80 13.06
N MET A 29 -0.08 4.90 12.32
CA MET A 29 0.48 6.18 12.77
C MET A 29 -0.27 6.75 13.98
N LEU A 30 -1.60 6.67 14.00
CA LEU A 30 -2.43 7.13 15.11
C LEU A 30 -2.15 6.31 16.38
N ALA A 31 -2.02 5.00 16.27
CA ALA A 31 -1.71 4.12 17.40
C ALA A 31 -0.35 4.41 18.02
N ARG A 32 0.64 4.84 17.20
CA ARG A 32 2.04 5.08 17.62
C ARG A 32 2.37 6.54 17.86
N GLN A 33 1.36 7.41 17.97
CA GLN A 33 1.54 8.86 18.18
C GLN A 33 2.44 9.19 19.37
N LYS A 34 2.21 8.53 20.51
CA LYS A 34 2.97 8.74 21.73
C LYS A 34 4.45 8.32 21.55
N GLU A 35 4.69 7.20 20.90
CA GLU A 35 6.05 6.70 20.61
C GLU A 35 6.82 7.70 19.72
N LEU A 36 6.17 8.20 18.67
CA LEU A 36 6.76 9.18 17.76
C LEU A 36 7.07 10.52 18.49
N ALA A 37 6.19 10.94 19.40
CA ALA A 37 6.40 12.12 20.22
C ALA A 37 7.59 11.94 21.19
N ILE A 38 7.72 10.77 21.83
CA ILE A 38 8.84 10.43 22.70
C ILE A 38 10.16 10.44 21.91
N LEU A 39 10.21 9.84 20.73
CA LEU A 39 11.38 9.84 19.87
C LEU A 39 11.83 11.26 19.50
N GLN A 40 10.87 12.15 19.23
CA GLN A 40 11.18 13.56 18.98
C GLN A 40 11.66 14.29 20.24
N ALA A 41 11.11 13.98 21.41
CA ALA A 41 11.54 14.56 22.69
C ALA A 41 12.98 14.12 23.06
N VAL A 42 13.40 12.93 22.69
CA VAL A 42 14.78 12.43 22.87
C VAL A 42 15.77 13.03 21.85
N GLY A 43 15.29 13.86 20.92
CA GLY A 43 16.12 14.60 19.97
C GLY A 43 16.08 14.10 18.52
N MET A 44 15.16 13.21 18.19
CA MET A 44 14.98 12.76 16.83
C MET A 44 14.38 13.87 15.96
N THR A 45 15.05 14.21 14.88
CA THR A 45 14.57 15.26 13.97
C THR A 45 13.36 14.78 13.15
N GLY A 46 12.48 15.69 12.76
CA GLY A 46 11.31 15.36 11.93
C GLY A 46 11.66 14.67 10.58
N LYS A 47 12.88 14.95 10.06
CA LYS A 47 13.39 14.26 8.86
C LYS A 47 13.71 12.79 9.12
N GLN A 48 14.25 12.48 10.30
CA GLN A 48 14.56 11.09 10.70
C GLN A 48 13.28 10.30 10.93
N VAL A 49 12.29 10.86 11.62
CA VAL A 49 10.97 10.24 11.82
C VAL A 49 10.31 9.93 10.48
N ARG A 50 10.30 10.90 9.56
CA ARG A 50 9.75 10.69 8.22
C ARG A 50 10.46 9.57 7.45
N LYS A 51 11.81 9.53 7.52
CA LYS A 51 12.60 8.47 6.88
C LYS A 51 12.26 7.10 7.45
N MET A 52 12.11 6.99 8.76
CA MET A 52 11.70 5.76 9.44
C MET A 52 10.34 5.27 8.93
N LEU A 53 9.34 6.16 8.87
CA LEU A 53 8.00 5.82 8.38
C LEU A 53 7.98 5.40 6.90
N VAL A 54 8.80 6.03 6.07
CA VAL A 54 8.96 5.63 4.66
C VAL A 54 9.58 4.24 4.55
N PHE A 55 10.60 3.93 5.36
CA PHE A 55 11.18 2.59 5.39
C PHE A 55 10.17 1.54 5.83
N GLU A 56 9.37 1.84 6.83
CA GLU A 56 8.29 0.97 7.30
C GLU A 56 7.26 0.72 6.19
N GLY A 57 6.80 1.78 5.52
CA GLY A 57 5.88 1.67 4.38
C GLY A 57 6.47 0.86 3.21
N LEU A 58 7.76 1.01 2.92
CA LEU A 58 8.45 0.21 1.91
C LEU A 58 8.54 -1.27 2.30
N LEU A 59 8.85 -1.58 3.57
CA LEU A 59 8.89 -2.96 4.06
C LEU A 59 7.53 -3.65 3.91
N TYR A 60 6.45 -2.97 4.29
CA TYR A 60 5.09 -3.49 4.09
C TYR A 60 4.77 -3.70 2.61
N THR A 61 5.13 -2.74 1.75
CA THR A 61 4.87 -2.83 0.31
C THR A 61 5.66 -3.96 -0.33
N VAL A 62 6.95 -4.07 -0.03
CA VAL A 62 7.80 -5.15 -0.57
C VAL A 62 7.33 -6.51 -0.06
N GLY A 63 7.00 -6.62 1.23
CA GLY A 63 6.44 -7.84 1.80
C GLY A 63 5.14 -8.26 1.12
N ALA A 64 4.19 -7.34 0.95
CA ALA A 64 2.93 -7.60 0.27
C ALA A 64 3.12 -8.02 -1.19
N LEU A 65 3.99 -7.33 -1.93
CA LEU A 65 4.32 -7.66 -3.33
C LEU A 65 4.97 -9.03 -3.44
N THR A 66 5.87 -9.39 -2.52
CA THR A 66 6.53 -10.70 -2.51
C THR A 66 5.53 -11.82 -2.27
N ILE A 67 4.66 -11.67 -1.28
CA ILE A 67 3.62 -12.66 -0.98
C ILE A 67 2.64 -12.77 -2.15
N SER A 68 2.19 -11.65 -2.72
CA SER A 68 1.30 -11.63 -3.88
C SER A 68 1.92 -12.31 -5.09
N PHE A 69 3.22 -12.11 -5.31
CA PHE A 69 3.96 -12.76 -6.40
C PHE A 69 4.03 -14.28 -6.21
N ILE A 70 4.32 -14.75 -5.00
CA ILE A 70 4.35 -16.19 -4.68
C ILE A 70 2.97 -16.81 -4.91
N ILE A 71 1.90 -16.15 -4.43
CA ILE A 71 0.51 -16.62 -4.64
C ILE A 71 0.18 -16.66 -6.13
N ALA A 72 0.56 -15.64 -6.89
CA ALA A 72 0.34 -15.60 -8.33
C ALA A 72 1.04 -16.76 -9.06
N LEU A 73 2.29 -17.08 -8.70
CA LEU A 73 3.03 -18.20 -9.28
C LEU A 73 2.35 -19.55 -9.02
N VAL A 74 1.72 -19.74 -7.86
CA VAL A 74 1.00 -20.98 -7.51
C VAL A 74 -0.37 -21.03 -8.17
N MET A 75 -1.11 -19.92 -8.17
CA MET A 75 -2.46 -19.87 -8.71
C MET A 75 -2.53 -19.92 -10.23
N MET A 76 -1.50 -19.45 -10.92
CA MET A 76 -1.45 -19.33 -12.35
C MET A 76 -1.54 -20.68 -13.08
N PRO A 77 -0.73 -21.72 -12.76
CA PRO A 77 -0.87 -23.03 -13.39
C PRO A 77 -2.20 -23.71 -13.06
N LEU A 78 -2.72 -23.50 -11.84
CA LEU A 78 -4.02 -24.02 -11.44
C LEU A 78 -5.16 -23.42 -12.29
N SER A 79 -5.12 -22.11 -12.49
CA SER A 79 -6.11 -21.39 -13.30
C SER A 79 -6.04 -21.81 -14.76
N ASN A 80 -4.83 -21.93 -15.34
CA ASN A 80 -4.65 -22.35 -16.73
C ASN A 80 -5.24 -23.74 -16.99
N ASN A 81 -4.98 -24.70 -16.11
CA ASN A 81 -5.54 -26.06 -16.22
C ASN A 81 -7.08 -26.10 -16.21
N VAL A 82 -7.70 -25.19 -15.47
CA VAL A 82 -9.16 -25.07 -15.40
C VAL A 82 -9.71 -24.39 -16.66
N PHE A 83 -9.09 -23.31 -17.09
CA PHE A 83 -9.55 -22.53 -18.24
C PHE A 83 -9.35 -23.28 -19.57
N GLU A 84 -8.26 -24.02 -19.75
CA GLU A 84 -8.03 -24.88 -20.93
C GLU A 84 -9.12 -25.96 -21.06
N LYS A 85 -9.60 -26.52 -19.95
CA LYS A 85 -10.68 -27.53 -19.95
C LYS A 85 -12.06 -26.90 -20.16
N MET A 86 -12.29 -25.67 -19.75
CA MET A 86 -13.57 -24.99 -19.87
C MET A 86 -13.78 -24.28 -21.20
N PHE A 87 -12.72 -23.77 -21.80
CA PHE A 87 -12.80 -22.90 -22.98
C PHE A 87 -11.87 -23.39 -24.09
N TRP A 88 -12.46 -23.94 -25.16
CA TRP A 88 -11.74 -24.47 -26.35
C TRP A 88 -10.95 -23.39 -27.11
N PHE A 89 -11.28 -22.09 -26.92
CA PHE A 89 -10.62 -20.94 -27.56
C PHE A 89 -9.57 -20.27 -26.65
N TYR A 90 -9.31 -20.82 -25.47
CA TYR A 90 -8.33 -20.26 -24.54
C TYR A 90 -6.93 -20.64 -25.02
N SER A 91 -6.17 -19.61 -25.40
CA SER A 91 -4.75 -19.73 -25.71
C SER A 91 -3.94 -19.27 -24.51
N ASN A 92 -3.09 -20.16 -24.02
CA ASN A 92 -2.24 -19.89 -22.87
C ASN A 92 -1.15 -18.85 -23.25
N SER A 93 -1.44 -17.59 -23.08
CA SER A 93 -0.47 -16.50 -23.24
C SER A 93 -0.10 -15.94 -21.87
N PHE A 94 1.04 -16.37 -21.37
CA PHE A 94 1.62 -15.88 -20.12
C PHE A 94 2.11 -14.42 -20.32
N SER A 95 1.49 -13.47 -19.67
CA SER A 95 1.93 -12.07 -19.72
C SER A 95 2.30 -11.59 -18.32
N PHE A 96 3.56 -11.25 -18.12
CA PHE A 96 4.06 -10.57 -16.92
C PHE A 96 3.76 -9.06 -16.93
N LEU A 97 3.23 -8.55 -18.02
CA LEU A 97 3.00 -7.12 -18.24
C LEU A 97 2.17 -6.46 -17.10
N PRO A 98 1.05 -7.04 -16.64
CA PRO A 98 0.27 -6.45 -15.54
C PRO A 98 1.06 -6.34 -14.24
N ILE A 99 1.89 -7.32 -13.93
CA ILE A 99 2.71 -7.34 -12.71
C ILE A 99 3.77 -6.23 -12.78
N ILE A 100 4.47 -6.11 -13.91
CA ILE A 100 5.51 -5.09 -14.12
C ILE A 100 4.90 -3.68 -14.07
N LEU A 101 3.67 -3.50 -14.56
CA LEU A 101 2.97 -2.22 -14.57
C LEU A 101 2.47 -1.81 -13.18
N MET A 102 2.09 -2.77 -12.34
CA MET A 102 1.60 -2.54 -10.99
C MET A 102 2.72 -2.29 -9.97
N LEU A 103 3.90 -2.87 -10.15
CA LEU A 103 5.04 -2.71 -9.26
C LEU A 103 5.38 -1.25 -8.94
N PRO A 104 5.62 -0.35 -9.93
CA PRO A 104 5.95 1.03 -9.64
C PRO A 104 4.82 1.79 -8.93
N ILE A 105 3.57 1.47 -9.24
CA ILE A 105 2.41 2.10 -8.60
C ILE A 105 2.40 1.80 -7.10
N PHE A 106 2.58 0.54 -6.71
CA PHE A 106 2.61 0.14 -5.30
C PHE A 106 3.83 0.69 -4.56
N ILE A 107 4.99 0.76 -5.19
CA ILE A 107 6.20 1.36 -4.60
C ILE A 107 5.99 2.86 -4.36
N ILE A 108 5.44 3.56 -5.34
CA ILE A 108 5.11 4.99 -5.20
C ILE A 108 4.11 5.21 -4.06
N LEU A 109 3.07 4.40 -3.96
CA LEU A 109 2.11 4.45 -2.86
C LEU A 109 2.80 4.19 -1.51
N GLY A 110 3.65 3.17 -1.41
CA GLY A 110 4.39 2.82 -0.19
C GLY A 110 5.31 3.95 0.31
N VAL A 111 5.80 4.81 -0.57
CA VAL A 111 6.62 5.97 -0.22
C VAL A 111 5.79 7.22 0.03
N LEU A 112 4.84 7.53 -0.86
CA LEU A 112 4.07 8.78 -0.80
C LEU A 112 3.10 8.81 0.39
N LEU A 113 2.43 7.69 0.68
CA LEU A 113 1.41 7.66 1.72
C LEU A 113 1.96 7.98 3.11
N PRO A 114 3.06 7.37 3.59
CA PRO A 114 3.64 7.74 4.87
C PRO A 114 4.07 9.22 4.93
N ILE A 115 4.56 9.79 3.82
CA ILE A 115 4.97 11.20 3.76
C ILE A 115 3.77 12.13 3.89
N ILE A 116 2.69 11.85 3.17
CA ILE A 116 1.46 12.67 3.20
C ILE A 116 0.84 12.60 4.59
N MET A 117 0.73 11.40 5.15
CA MET A 117 0.17 11.17 6.48
C MET A 117 0.98 11.88 7.57
N TYR A 118 2.31 11.79 7.52
CA TYR A 118 3.18 12.49 8.46
C TYR A 118 2.99 14.02 8.40
N LYS A 119 2.83 14.59 7.20
CA LYS A 119 2.54 16.03 7.05
C LYS A 119 1.19 16.42 7.66
N GLN A 120 0.17 15.62 7.46
CA GLN A 120 -1.16 15.85 8.05
C GLN A 120 -1.11 15.75 9.57
N PHE A 121 -0.34 14.80 10.08
CA PHE A 121 -0.15 14.59 11.50
C PHE A 121 0.53 15.79 12.16
N GLN A 122 1.58 16.34 11.58
CA GLN A 122 2.23 17.55 12.09
C GLN A 122 1.28 18.74 12.14
N LYS A 123 0.38 18.89 11.16
CA LYS A 123 -0.61 19.97 11.16
C LYS A 123 -1.63 19.86 12.30
N LYS A 124 -2.13 18.65 12.58
CA LYS A 124 -3.06 18.39 13.69
C LYS A 124 -2.42 18.68 15.05
N SER A 125 -1.17 18.27 15.25
CA SER A 125 -0.45 18.51 16.50
C SER A 125 -0.21 20.00 16.79
N VAL A 126 -0.05 20.84 15.77
CA VAL A 126 0.10 22.29 15.91
C VAL A 126 -1.24 22.97 16.29
N VAL A 127 -2.35 22.53 15.69
CA VAL A 127 -3.69 23.06 15.99
C VAL A 127 -4.13 22.66 17.40
N GLU A 128 -3.87 21.43 17.81
CA GLU A 128 -4.23 20.92 19.14
C GLU A 128 -3.38 21.55 20.26
N ARG A 129 -2.13 21.92 19.98
CA ARG A 129 -1.29 22.70 20.89
C ARG A 129 -1.74 24.16 21.02
N LEU A 130 -2.28 24.75 19.97
CA LEU A 130 -2.81 26.11 19.99
C LEU A 130 -4.13 26.18 20.74
N THR A 131 -5.02 25.18 20.60
CA THR A 131 -6.28 25.10 21.36
C THR A 131 -6.09 24.66 22.82
N ALA A 132 -5.05 23.92 23.15
CA ALA A 132 -4.74 23.55 24.53
C ALA A 132 -4.12 24.70 25.35
N VAL A 133 -3.74 25.80 24.73
CA VAL A 133 -3.22 27.02 25.41
C VAL A 133 -4.35 28.01 25.72
N GLU A 134 -5.56 27.80 25.19
CA GLU A 134 -6.74 28.67 25.43
C GLU A 134 -7.67 28.19 26.56
N TYR A 135 -7.29 27.17 27.30
CA TYR A 135 -7.90 26.72 28.55
C TYR A 135 -6.79 26.56 29.59
#